data_caee0df160e64ca7a951afe40a69744a
#
_entry.id   caee0df160e64ca7a951afe40a69744a
#
_cell.length_a   1.000
_cell.length_b   1.000
_cell.length_c   1.000
_cell.angle_alpha   90.00
_cell.angle_beta   90.00
_cell.angle_gamma   90.00
#
_symmetry.space_group_name_H-M   'P 1'
#
loop_
_entity.id
_entity.type
_entity.pdbx_description
1 polymer ?
#
loop_
_entity_poly.entity_id
_entity_poly.type
_entity_poly.pdbx_seq_one_letter_code
_entity_poly.pdbx_strand_id
1 'polypeptide(L)'
;MPTIRANGLDIAYDVHGAGPPLVLLHGATSLGAKDFAAQIPLFARAFRLYLPDARGHGRTRWDAAAGFRYDWLVDDLAAFVDAAGLETFHLVGFSMGALTALQFAVRSPERLRTLAVVGISTQREPRTSVARRLMDPVRADREEPAWVAELGRRHDAGQGVDAWRRLLPAIAADIGVQPLLTPRDLRRIDPPALVACGDRDSFVPIDHAWGLSRQLPDGRLLVAPGCGHEVMSRKPGLFNEALAGFFRATAAVAAARGEAHSRMSRAASTQTASSAPIATPAAERNPLDGDTPAPSGTDSDWLADPDHAAAPDPGGATR
;
A
#
# COMPACT_ATOMS: atom_id res chain seq x y z
N MET A 1 -26.31 -5.65 -6.74
CA MET A 1 -24.95 -5.34 -6.32
C MET A 1 -24.04 -6.26 -7.09
N PRO A 2 -22.96 -5.75 -7.69
CA PRO A 2 -22.09 -6.53 -8.54
C PRO A 2 -21.22 -7.54 -7.76
N THR A 3 -20.89 -8.63 -8.43
CA THR A 3 -19.86 -9.58 -8.01
C THR A 3 -18.87 -9.76 -9.16
N ILE A 4 -17.64 -10.09 -8.84
CA ILE A 4 -16.59 -10.39 -9.81
C ILE A 4 -15.88 -11.68 -9.42
N ARG A 5 -15.65 -12.58 -10.38
CA ARG A 5 -14.90 -13.81 -10.14
C ARG A 5 -13.41 -13.50 -10.14
N ALA A 6 -12.76 -13.65 -8.97
CA ALA A 6 -11.34 -13.37 -8.79
C ALA A 6 -10.76 -14.27 -7.70
N ASN A 7 -9.54 -14.77 -7.89
CA ASN A 7 -8.82 -15.65 -6.95
C ASN A 7 -9.66 -16.82 -6.39
N GLY A 8 -10.49 -17.43 -7.24
CA GLY A 8 -11.36 -18.54 -6.83
C GLY A 8 -12.59 -18.15 -6.00
N LEU A 9 -12.84 -16.85 -5.80
CA LEU A 9 -13.96 -16.30 -5.05
C LEU A 9 -14.91 -15.52 -5.96
N ASP A 10 -16.19 -15.45 -5.56
CA ASP A 10 -17.14 -14.45 -6.07
C ASP A 10 -17.07 -13.24 -5.14
N ILE A 11 -16.18 -12.29 -5.45
CA ILE A 11 -15.99 -11.09 -4.64
C ILE A 11 -17.14 -10.13 -4.88
N ALA A 12 -17.94 -9.89 -3.87
CA ALA A 12 -18.99 -8.89 -3.88
C ALA A 12 -18.39 -7.51 -3.61
N TYR A 13 -18.92 -6.48 -4.27
CA TYR A 13 -18.42 -5.12 -4.07
C TYR A 13 -19.50 -4.09 -4.34
N ASP A 14 -19.33 -2.89 -3.80
CA ASP A 14 -20.14 -1.74 -4.14
C ASP A 14 -19.35 -0.78 -5.05
N VAL A 15 -20.08 -0.07 -5.94
CA VAL A 15 -19.51 0.93 -6.84
C VAL A 15 -20.30 2.22 -6.72
N HIS A 16 -19.62 3.36 -6.59
CA HIS A 16 -20.24 4.68 -6.54
C HIS A 16 -19.45 5.68 -7.38
N GLY A 17 -20.16 6.60 -8.02
CA GLY A 17 -19.56 7.70 -8.76
C GLY A 17 -18.92 7.31 -10.08
N ALA A 18 -18.18 8.26 -10.65
CA ALA A 18 -17.44 8.15 -11.89
C ALA A 18 -16.14 8.95 -11.81
N GLY A 19 -15.14 8.59 -12.64
CA GLY A 19 -13.82 9.24 -12.65
C GLY A 19 -12.67 8.26 -12.37
N PRO A 20 -11.50 8.75 -11.94
CA PRO A 20 -10.37 7.90 -11.60
C PRO A 20 -10.74 6.87 -10.53
N PRO A 21 -10.23 5.63 -10.63
CA PRO A 21 -10.58 4.59 -9.67
C PRO A 21 -9.97 4.84 -8.29
N LEU A 22 -10.80 4.65 -7.26
CA LEU A 22 -10.43 4.69 -5.85
C LEU A 22 -10.96 3.44 -5.17
N VAL A 23 -10.07 2.57 -4.69
CA VAL A 23 -10.42 1.35 -3.97
C VAL A 23 -10.38 1.62 -2.46
N LEU A 24 -11.45 1.25 -1.76
CA LEU A 24 -11.62 1.43 -0.31
C LEU A 24 -11.73 0.04 0.37
N LEU A 25 -10.76 -0.31 1.21
CA LEU A 25 -10.68 -1.60 1.91
C LEU A 25 -11.08 -1.44 3.37
N HIS A 26 -12.12 -2.14 3.78
CA HIS A 26 -12.67 -2.10 5.13
C HIS A 26 -11.81 -2.83 6.17
N GLY A 27 -12.08 -2.54 7.45
CA GLY A 27 -11.48 -3.23 8.59
C GLY A 27 -12.08 -4.61 8.85
N ALA A 28 -11.43 -5.37 9.74
CA ALA A 28 -11.97 -6.64 10.20
C ALA A 28 -13.37 -6.47 10.79
N THR A 29 -14.23 -7.46 10.56
CA THR A 29 -15.61 -7.50 11.08
C THR A 29 -16.55 -6.39 10.57
N SER A 30 -16.14 -5.68 9.50
CA SER A 30 -16.90 -4.56 8.93
C SER A 30 -17.19 -4.76 7.44
N LEU A 31 -17.69 -3.72 6.80
CA LEU A 31 -17.98 -3.61 5.37
C LEU A 31 -17.54 -2.24 4.87
N GLY A 32 -17.20 -2.13 3.57
CA GLY A 32 -16.82 -0.86 2.96
C GLY A 32 -17.89 0.22 3.11
N ALA A 33 -19.15 -0.13 2.87
CA ALA A 33 -20.29 0.78 2.99
C ALA A 33 -20.46 1.34 4.42
N LYS A 34 -20.07 0.58 5.46
CA LYS A 34 -20.10 1.04 6.85
C LYS A 34 -18.90 1.91 7.21
N ASP A 35 -17.70 1.40 6.95
CA ASP A 35 -16.48 2.07 7.40
C ASP A 35 -16.26 3.41 6.68
N PHE A 36 -16.67 3.47 5.41
CA PHE A 36 -16.49 4.66 4.57
C PHE A 36 -17.81 5.40 4.27
N ALA A 37 -18.84 5.20 5.09
CA ALA A 37 -20.16 5.83 4.90
C ALA A 37 -20.09 7.35 4.70
N ALA A 38 -19.22 8.03 5.45
CA ALA A 38 -19.03 9.48 5.35
C ALA A 38 -18.12 9.91 4.19
N GLN A 39 -17.32 8.99 3.62
CA GLN A 39 -16.42 9.23 2.50
C GLN A 39 -17.13 9.05 1.15
N ILE A 40 -18.00 8.06 1.06
CA ILE A 40 -18.70 7.71 -0.19
C ILE A 40 -19.37 8.92 -0.84
N PRO A 41 -20.27 9.68 -0.18
CA PRO A 41 -20.99 10.77 -0.85
C PRO A 41 -20.09 11.93 -1.28
N LEU A 42 -18.93 12.10 -0.62
CA LEU A 42 -17.99 13.15 -0.94
C LEU A 42 -17.11 12.73 -2.15
N PHE A 43 -16.45 11.58 -2.03
CA PHE A 43 -15.45 11.17 -3.02
C PHE A 43 -16.07 10.60 -4.29
N ALA A 44 -17.30 10.07 -4.26
CA ALA A 44 -18.04 9.65 -5.45
C ALA A 44 -18.32 10.78 -6.44
N ARG A 45 -18.16 12.04 -6.04
CA ARG A 45 -18.29 13.20 -6.93
C ARG A 45 -17.09 13.36 -7.88
N ALA A 46 -15.93 12.82 -7.53
CA ALA A 46 -14.68 12.99 -8.26
C ALA A 46 -14.00 11.66 -8.65
N PHE A 47 -14.40 10.56 -8.04
CA PHE A 47 -13.79 9.24 -8.21
C PHE A 47 -14.85 8.19 -8.48
N ARG A 48 -14.46 7.13 -9.18
CA ARG A 48 -15.20 5.87 -9.19
C ARG A 48 -14.71 5.01 -8.05
N LEU A 49 -15.53 4.89 -7.00
CA LEU A 49 -15.23 4.15 -5.79
C LEU A 49 -15.52 2.67 -6.00
N TYR A 50 -14.63 1.81 -5.52
CA TYR A 50 -14.79 0.37 -5.45
C TYR A 50 -14.61 -0.08 -4.00
N LEU A 51 -15.60 -0.76 -3.45
CA LEU A 51 -15.62 -1.20 -2.06
C LEU A 51 -15.84 -2.72 -2.02
N PRO A 52 -14.80 -3.53 -2.24
CA PRO A 52 -14.92 -4.97 -2.16
C PRO A 52 -15.15 -5.45 -0.72
N ASP A 53 -16.05 -6.43 -0.54
CA ASP A 53 -16.14 -7.17 0.70
C ASP A 53 -15.00 -8.19 0.75
N ALA A 54 -14.16 -8.13 1.77
CA ALA A 54 -13.06 -9.07 1.94
C ALA A 54 -13.59 -10.51 2.18
N ARG A 55 -12.78 -11.54 1.85
CA ARG A 55 -13.15 -12.93 2.15
C ARG A 55 -13.63 -13.09 3.60
N GLY A 56 -14.70 -13.81 3.80
CA GLY A 56 -15.31 -14.02 5.11
C GLY A 56 -16.14 -12.84 5.64
N HIS A 57 -16.21 -11.74 4.90
CA HIS A 57 -16.97 -10.56 5.29
C HIS A 57 -18.12 -10.32 4.31
N GLY A 58 -19.23 -9.81 4.85
CA GLY A 58 -20.37 -9.44 4.06
C GLY A 58 -20.84 -10.55 3.11
N ARG A 59 -20.79 -10.26 1.83
CA ARG A 59 -21.31 -11.12 0.74
C ARG A 59 -20.22 -12.01 0.11
N THR A 60 -18.94 -11.74 0.36
CA THR A 60 -17.83 -12.56 -0.17
C THR A 60 -17.59 -13.77 0.71
N ARG A 61 -18.02 -14.93 0.23
CA ARG A 61 -17.96 -16.18 1.00
C ARG A 61 -16.53 -16.59 1.32
N TRP A 62 -16.39 -17.28 2.45
CA TRP A 62 -15.15 -17.83 2.96
C TRP A 62 -15.33 -19.30 3.32
N ASP A 63 -14.37 -20.12 2.93
CA ASP A 63 -14.27 -21.48 3.43
C ASP A 63 -13.50 -21.48 4.77
N ALA A 64 -14.24 -21.65 5.86
CA ALA A 64 -13.65 -21.68 7.19
C ALA A 64 -12.72 -22.88 7.41
N ALA A 65 -12.87 -23.98 6.66
CA ALA A 65 -11.99 -25.15 6.76
C ALA A 65 -10.59 -24.86 6.19
N ALA A 66 -10.47 -23.94 5.24
CA ALA A 66 -9.20 -23.50 4.70
C ALA A 66 -8.40 -22.60 5.66
N GLY A 67 -9.03 -22.08 6.73
CA GLY A 67 -8.43 -21.11 7.64
C GLY A 67 -8.51 -19.67 7.11
N PHE A 68 -7.78 -18.76 7.77
CA PHE A 68 -7.72 -17.35 7.40
C PHE A 68 -6.28 -16.88 7.41
N ARG A 69 -5.87 -16.15 6.34
CA ARG A 69 -4.52 -15.61 6.20
C ARG A 69 -4.59 -14.23 5.55
N TYR A 70 -3.81 -13.29 6.07
CA TYR A 70 -3.76 -11.93 5.54
C TYR A 70 -3.11 -11.84 4.15
N ASP A 71 -2.17 -12.73 3.82
CA ASP A 71 -1.58 -12.77 2.47
C ASP A 71 -2.62 -13.12 1.39
N TRP A 72 -3.63 -13.93 1.73
CA TRP A 72 -4.74 -14.19 0.82
C TRP A 72 -5.60 -12.96 0.52
N LEU A 73 -5.70 -12.00 1.45
CA LEU A 73 -6.39 -10.73 1.20
C LEU A 73 -5.66 -9.88 0.16
N VAL A 74 -4.33 -9.98 0.13
CA VAL A 74 -3.51 -9.30 -0.88
C VAL A 74 -3.68 -9.94 -2.25
N ASP A 75 -3.72 -11.29 -2.31
CA ASP A 75 -3.97 -12.02 -3.54
C ASP A 75 -5.39 -11.77 -4.07
N ASP A 76 -6.39 -11.69 -3.17
CA ASP A 76 -7.77 -11.34 -3.53
C ASP A 76 -7.86 -9.92 -4.10
N LEU A 77 -7.18 -8.96 -3.48
CA LEU A 77 -7.14 -7.58 -3.97
C LEU A 77 -6.50 -7.52 -5.35
N ALA A 78 -5.35 -8.18 -5.54
CA ALA A 78 -4.66 -8.21 -6.83
C ALA A 78 -5.56 -8.79 -7.94
N ALA A 79 -6.16 -9.93 -7.69
CA ALA A 79 -7.06 -10.56 -8.63
C ALA A 79 -8.35 -9.73 -8.87
N PHE A 80 -8.87 -9.06 -7.83
CA PHE A 80 -10.03 -8.17 -7.94
C PHE A 80 -9.74 -6.98 -8.85
N VAL A 81 -8.64 -6.25 -8.64
CA VAL A 81 -8.32 -5.07 -9.45
C VAL A 81 -7.99 -5.43 -10.89
N ASP A 82 -7.39 -6.60 -11.12
CA ASP A 82 -7.15 -7.11 -12.48
C ASP A 82 -8.47 -7.46 -13.18
N ALA A 83 -9.35 -8.20 -12.53
CA ALA A 83 -10.65 -8.57 -13.08
C ALA A 83 -11.57 -7.34 -13.28
N ALA A 84 -11.41 -6.29 -12.48
CA ALA A 84 -12.12 -5.02 -12.63
C ALA A 84 -11.50 -4.08 -13.68
N GLY A 85 -10.38 -4.46 -14.31
CA GLY A 85 -9.68 -3.68 -15.34
C GLY A 85 -9.03 -2.40 -14.79
N LEU A 86 -8.61 -2.40 -13.52
CA LEU A 86 -8.00 -1.24 -12.88
C LEU A 86 -6.47 -1.29 -13.05
N GLU A 87 -5.93 -0.69 -14.10
CA GLU A 87 -4.48 -0.64 -14.32
C GLU A 87 -3.75 0.15 -13.23
N THR A 88 -4.20 1.37 -12.96
CA THR A 88 -3.69 2.20 -11.86
C THR A 88 -4.84 2.83 -11.09
N PHE A 89 -4.71 2.91 -9.77
CA PHE A 89 -5.78 3.38 -8.89
C PHE A 89 -5.25 4.04 -7.62
N HIS A 90 -6.12 4.77 -6.94
CA HIS A 90 -5.90 5.23 -5.57
C HIS A 90 -6.36 4.14 -4.60
N LEU A 91 -5.61 3.91 -3.51
CA LEU A 91 -5.93 2.86 -2.54
C LEU A 91 -6.03 3.45 -1.13
N VAL A 92 -7.15 3.21 -0.48
CA VAL A 92 -7.37 3.56 0.93
C VAL A 92 -7.73 2.30 1.70
N GLY A 93 -7.05 2.03 2.79
CA GLY A 93 -7.35 0.89 3.66
C GLY A 93 -7.52 1.30 5.11
N PHE A 94 -8.43 0.62 5.81
CA PHE A 94 -8.62 0.75 7.25
C PHE A 94 -8.27 -0.55 7.96
N SER A 95 -7.44 -0.51 9.01
CA SER A 95 -7.12 -1.63 9.90
C SER A 95 -6.66 -2.88 9.11
N MET A 96 -7.47 -3.96 9.04
CA MET A 96 -7.23 -5.13 8.19
C MET A 96 -7.00 -4.71 6.73
N GLY A 97 -7.86 -3.86 6.18
CA GLY A 97 -7.71 -3.33 4.84
C GLY A 97 -6.48 -2.44 4.67
N ALA A 98 -6.02 -1.76 5.72
CA ALA A 98 -4.78 -0.97 5.68
C ALA A 98 -3.54 -1.85 5.61
N LEU A 99 -3.52 -2.99 6.31
CA LEU A 99 -2.43 -3.95 6.18
C LEU A 99 -2.40 -4.58 4.79
N THR A 100 -3.57 -4.96 4.27
CA THR A 100 -3.71 -5.47 2.90
C THR A 100 -3.19 -4.44 1.90
N ALA A 101 -3.54 -3.16 2.07
CA ALA A 101 -3.09 -2.07 1.21
C ALA A 101 -1.56 -1.86 1.27
N LEU A 102 -0.96 -1.91 2.47
CA LEU A 102 0.51 -1.81 2.63
C LEU A 102 1.23 -2.99 1.97
N GLN A 103 0.77 -4.22 2.18
CA GLN A 103 1.38 -5.40 1.57
C GLN A 103 1.22 -5.40 0.05
N PHE A 104 0.06 -4.96 -0.46
CA PHE A 104 -0.14 -4.75 -1.90
C PHE A 104 0.82 -3.70 -2.45
N ALA A 105 0.98 -2.57 -1.76
CA ALA A 105 1.88 -1.48 -2.17
C ALA A 105 3.36 -1.91 -2.20
N VAL A 106 3.79 -2.83 -1.33
CA VAL A 106 5.14 -3.44 -1.39
C VAL A 106 5.29 -4.36 -2.60
N ARG A 107 4.22 -5.09 -2.96
CA ARG A 107 4.22 -6.08 -4.04
C ARG A 107 4.11 -5.44 -5.43
N SER A 108 3.28 -4.40 -5.56
CA SER A 108 2.91 -3.78 -6.84
C SER A 108 2.77 -2.24 -6.70
N PRO A 109 3.86 -1.54 -6.33
CA PRO A 109 3.82 -0.09 -6.10
C PRO A 109 3.43 0.70 -7.35
N GLU A 110 3.79 0.22 -8.53
CA GLU A 110 3.50 0.83 -9.84
C GLU A 110 2.00 0.90 -10.17
N ARG A 111 1.19 0.07 -9.52
CA ARG A 111 -0.27 0.06 -9.67
C ARG A 111 -0.95 1.19 -8.90
N LEU A 112 -0.24 1.84 -7.98
CA LEU A 112 -0.83 2.82 -7.08
C LEU A 112 -0.48 4.25 -7.47
N ARG A 113 -1.50 5.08 -7.62
CA ARG A 113 -1.35 6.53 -7.75
C ARG A 113 -1.07 7.17 -6.40
N THR A 114 -1.76 6.72 -5.35
CA THR A 114 -1.56 7.12 -3.96
C THR A 114 -1.99 5.99 -3.04
N LEU A 115 -1.46 5.99 -1.83
CA LEU A 115 -1.83 5.08 -0.75
C LEU A 115 -2.31 5.88 0.47
N ALA A 116 -3.42 5.50 1.09
CA ALA A 116 -3.78 5.99 2.42
C ALA A 116 -4.11 4.81 3.33
N VAL A 117 -3.54 4.81 4.53
CA VAL A 117 -3.72 3.73 5.51
C VAL A 117 -4.13 4.30 6.85
N VAL A 118 -5.19 3.74 7.42
CA VAL A 118 -5.80 4.20 8.67
C VAL A 118 -5.74 3.11 9.71
N GLY A 119 -5.25 3.43 10.90
CA GLY A 119 -5.27 2.51 12.03
C GLY A 119 -4.41 1.26 11.81
N ILE A 120 -3.18 1.41 11.35
CA ILE A 120 -2.25 0.30 11.12
C ILE A 120 -0.85 0.61 11.65
N SER A 121 -0.18 -0.43 12.13
CA SER A 121 1.20 -0.44 12.57
C SER A 121 1.93 -1.62 11.95
N THR A 122 3.22 -1.47 11.69
CA THR A 122 4.12 -2.55 11.32
C THR A 122 4.70 -3.29 12.52
N GLN A 123 4.33 -2.89 13.73
CA GLN A 123 4.71 -3.57 14.97
C GLN A 123 3.64 -4.56 15.41
N ARG A 124 4.05 -5.61 16.11
CA ARG A 124 3.15 -6.67 16.54
C ARG A 124 2.27 -6.25 17.71
N GLU A 125 2.85 -5.66 18.73
CA GLU A 125 2.13 -5.17 19.91
C GLU A 125 1.90 -3.66 19.85
N PRO A 126 0.83 -3.12 20.44
CA PRO A 126 -0.23 -3.83 21.19
C PRO A 126 -1.32 -4.49 20.32
N ARG A 127 -1.22 -4.41 18.99
CA ARG A 127 -2.23 -4.88 18.04
C ARG A 127 -2.65 -6.33 18.30
N THR A 128 -1.71 -7.23 18.55
CA THR A 128 -1.99 -8.66 18.76
C THR A 128 -2.79 -8.90 20.05
N SER A 129 -2.38 -8.29 21.15
CA SER A 129 -3.05 -8.46 22.44
C SER A 129 -4.46 -7.84 22.42
N VAL A 130 -4.62 -6.68 21.80
CA VAL A 130 -5.93 -6.04 21.63
C VAL A 130 -6.85 -6.89 20.74
N ALA A 131 -6.34 -7.38 19.60
CA ALA A 131 -7.11 -8.23 18.70
C ALA A 131 -7.58 -9.52 19.36
N ARG A 132 -6.72 -10.22 20.10
CA ARG A 132 -7.08 -11.43 20.83
C ARG A 132 -8.22 -11.19 21.82
N ARG A 133 -8.19 -10.06 22.52
CA ARG A 133 -9.25 -9.70 23.45
C ARG A 133 -10.57 -9.34 22.75
N LEU A 134 -10.52 -8.52 21.72
CA LEU A 134 -11.72 -8.04 21.04
C LEU A 134 -12.37 -9.09 20.14
N MET A 135 -11.58 -9.98 19.56
CA MET A 135 -12.07 -11.02 18.63
C MET A 135 -12.33 -12.36 19.32
N ASP A 136 -12.62 -12.34 20.61
CA ASP A 136 -13.12 -13.49 21.38
C ASP A 136 -14.64 -13.53 21.32
N PRO A 137 -15.27 -14.52 20.65
CA PRO A 137 -16.72 -14.61 20.51
C PRO A 137 -17.44 -14.84 21.84
N VAL A 138 -16.80 -15.52 22.80
CA VAL A 138 -17.40 -15.76 24.12
C VAL A 138 -17.46 -14.45 24.93
N ARG A 139 -16.39 -13.66 24.88
CA ARG A 139 -16.39 -12.33 25.48
C ARG A 139 -17.42 -11.42 24.80
N ALA A 140 -17.48 -11.45 23.46
CA ALA A 140 -18.40 -10.63 22.70
C ALA A 140 -19.86 -10.89 23.11
N ASP A 141 -20.28 -12.14 23.25
CA ASP A 141 -21.62 -12.50 23.68
C ASP A 141 -21.97 -11.95 25.06
N ARG A 142 -20.99 -11.97 25.97
CA ARG A 142 -21.21 -11.56 27.37
C ARG A 142 -21.17 -10.03 27.51
N GLU A 143 -20.25 -9.37 26.83
CA GLU A 143 -19.91 -7.97 27.09
C GLU A 143 -20.44 -7.01 26.03
N GLU A 144 -20.69 -7.48 24.80
CA GLU A 144 -21.01 -6.62 23.67
C GLU A 144 -22.19 -7.15 22.81
N PRO A 145 -23.37 -7.43 23.39
CA PRO A 145 -24.50 -8.04 22.68
C PRO A 145 -24.99 -7.18 21.48
N ALA A 146 -24.88 -5.86 21.58
CA ALA A 146 -25.22 -4.97 20.47
C ALA A 146 -24.26 -5.14 19.28
N TRP A 147 -22.97 -5.35 19.53
CA TRP A 147 -21.98 -5.63 18.49
C TRP A 147 -22.19 -7.02 17.89
N VAL A 148 -22.51 -8.03 18.70
CA VAL A 148 -22.89 -9.37 18.23
C VAL A 148 -24.07 -9.31 17.26
N ALA A 149 -25.15 -8.59 17.62
CA ALA A 149 -26.29 -8.40 16.73
C ALA A 149 -25.91 -7.70 15.41
N GLU A 150 -24.96 -6.76 15.48
CA GLU A 150 -24.46 -6.08 14.29
C GLU A 150 -23.57 -6.97 13.41
N LEU A 151 -22.79 -7.87 13.99
CA LEU A 151 -22.03 -8.90 13.24
C LEU A 151 -22.96 -9.80 12.45
N GLY A 152 -24.05 -10.27 13.07
CA GLY A 152 -25.09 -11.04 12.38
C GLY A 152 -25.70 -10.27 11.21
N ARG A 153 -26.10 -9.02 11.43
CA ARG A 153 -26.66 -8.18 10.35
C ARG A 153 -25.72 -7.99 9.17
N ARG A 154 -24.42 -7.90 9.41
CA ARG A 154 -23.40 -7.67 8.34
C ARG A 154 -23.06 -8.93 7.59
N HIS A 155 -22.97 -10.06 8.27
CA HIS A 155 -22.29 -11.23 7.73
C HIS A 155 -23.20 -12.43 7.48
N ASP A 156 -24.28 -12.64 8.27
CA ASP A 156 -25.06 -13.86 8.22
C ASP A 156 -25.68 -14.15 6.84
N ALA A 157 -26.16 -13.11 6.15
CA ALA A 157 -26.79 -13.29 4.84
C ALA A 157 -25.81 -13.85 3.79
N GLY A 158 -24.52 -13.50 3.87
CA GLY A 158 -23.51 -13.96 2.93
C GLY A 158 -22.73 -15.18 3.42
N GLN A 159 -22.46 -15.26 4.71
CA GLN A 159 -21.58 -16.27 5.31
C GLN A 159 -22.33 -17.45 5.96
N GLY A 160 -23.62 -17.30 6.24
CA GLY A 160 -24.42 -18.19 7.08
C GLY A 160 -24.49 -17.69 8.53
N VAL A 161 -25.56 -18.07 9.21
CA VAL A 161 -25.85 -17.65 10.58
C VAL A 161 -24.67 -17.95 11.50
N ASP A 162 -24.26 -16.94 12.28
CA ASP A 162 -23.17 -17.03 13.26
C ASP A 162 -21.78 -17.43 12.69
N ALA A 163 -21.57 -17.36 11.37
CA ALA A 163 -20.28 -17.71 10.78
C ALA A 163 -19.13 -16.82 11.31
N TRP A 164 -19.43 -15.60 11.73
CA TRP A 164 -18.50 -14.67 12.34
C TRP A 164 -17.81 -15.23 13.60
N ARG A 165 -18.45 -16.16 14.33
CA ARG A 165 -17.89 -16.84 15.51
C ARG A 165 -16.63 -17.65 15.18
N ARG A 166 -16.49 -18.13 13.95
CA ARG A 166 -15.29 -18.80 13.45
C ARG A 166 -14.29 -17.80 12.85
N LEU A 167 -14.81 -16.74 12.25
CA LEU A 167 -13.97 -15.72 11.61
C LEU A 167 -13.15 -14.91 12.63
N LEU A 168 -13.76 -14.48 13.74
CA LEU A 168 -13.09 -13.67 14.76
C LEU A 168 -11.80 -14.31 15.28
N PRO A 169 -11.81 -15.55 15.83
CA PRO A 169 -10.59 -16.18 16.33
C PRO A 169 -9.58 -16.50 15.22
N ALA A 170 -10.05 -16.76 13.99
CA ALA A 170 -9.16 -17.01 12.85
C ALA A 170 -8.37 -15.74 12.47
N ILE A 171 -9.02 -14.58 12.45
CA ILE A 171 -8.35 -13.28 12.23
C ILE A 171 -7.37 -12.99 13.36
N ALA A 172 -7.79 -13.17 14.63
CA ALA A 172 -6.92 -12.91 15.79
C ALA A 172 -5.68 -13.81 15.79
N ALA A 173 -5.83 -15.08 15.40
CA ALA A 173 -4.71 -16.02 15.31
C ALA A 173 -3.70 -15.57 14.25
N ASP A 174 -4.17 -15.19 13.05
CA ASP A 174 -3.29 -14.76 11.96
C ASP A 174 -2.56 -13.44 12.28
N ILE A 175 -3.22 -12.47 12.93
CA ILE A 175 -2.56 -11.23 13.40
C ILE A 175 -1.34 -11.56 14.28
N GLY A 176 -1.42 -12.62 15.08
CA GLY A 176 -0.35 -13.07 15.98
C GLY A 176 0.88 -13.62 15.26
N VAL A 177 0.73 -14.18 14.07
CA VAL A 177 1.78 -14.93 13.36
C VAL A 177 2.18 -14.35 12.01
N GLN A 178 1.36 -13.49 11.39
CA GLN A 178 1.64 -12.92 10.09
C GLN A 178 3.01 -12.22 10.03
N PRO A 179 3.74 -12.30 8.90
CA PRO A 179 4.99 -11.58 8.73
C PRO A 179 4.77 -10.06 8.85
N LEU A 180 5.68 -9.40 9.57
CA LEU A 180 5.68 -7.94 9.65
C LEU A 180 6.46 -7.35 8.48
N LEU A 181 5.99 -6.21 7.98
CA LEU A 181 6.73 -5.44 6.99
C LEU A 181 7.98 -4.84 7.63
N THR A 182 9.11 -5.02 6.96
CA THR A 182 10.39 -4.48 7.37
C THR A 182 10.61 -3.05 6.84
N PRO A 183 11.56 -2.28 7.38
CA PRO A 183 11.94 -1.00 6.82
C PRO A 183 12.39 -1.09 5.34
N ARG A 184 12.95 -2.23 4.93
CA ARG A 184 13.32 -2.49 3.53
C ARG A 184 12.08 -2.62 2.63
N ASP A 185 11.05 -3.30 3.12
CA ASP A 185 9.79 -3.44 2.38
C ASP A 185 9.10 -2.08 2.22
N LEU A 186 9.03 -1.29 3.29
CA LEU A 186 8.38 0.03 3.27
C LEU A 186 9.09 1.01 2.31
N ARG A 187 10.40 0.95 2.18
CA ARG A 187 11.15 1.77 1.20
C ARG A 187 10.84 1.46 -0.27
N ARG A 188 10.16 0.35 -0.57
CA ARG A 188 9.71 -0.01 -1.92
C ARG A 188 8.37 0.64 -2.29
N ILE A 189 7.70 1.29 -1.34
CA ILE A 189 6.41 1.94 -1.58
C ILE A 189 6.67 3.35 -2.12
N ASP A 190 6.86 3.43 -3.45
CA ASP A 190 7.13 4.71 -4.15
C ASP A 190 5.92 5.67 -4.20
N PRO A 191 4.65 5.22 -4.30
CA PRO A 191 3.51 6.12 -4.30
C PRO A 191 3.46 7.00 -3.05
N PRO A 192 3.04 8.28 -3.18
CA PRO A 192 2.77 9.12 -2.02
C PRO A 192 1.81 8.42 -1.06
N ALA A 193 2.12 8.47 0.24
CA ALA A 193 1.38 7.73 1.25
C ALA A 193 0.91 8.64 2.39
N LEU A 194 -0.36 8.48 2.82
CA LEU A 194 -0.94 9.10 4.01
C LEU A 194 -1.16 8.04 5.08
N VAL A 195 -0.51 8.17 6.22
CA VAL A 195 -0.76 7.37 7.43
C VAL A 195 -1.69 8.16 8.34
N ALA A 196 -2.79 7.56 8.79
CA ALA A 196 -3.73 8.20 9.70
C ALA A 196 -3.99 7.34 10.94
N CYS A 197 -4.03 7.95 12.11
CA CYS A 197 -4.38 7.31 13.38
C CYS A 197 -5.13 8.28 14.31
N GLY A 198 -5.84 7.72 15.30
CA GLY A 198 -6.36 8.50 16.42
C GLY A 198 -5.32 8.55 17.55
N ASP A 199 -5.33 9.64 18.33
CA ASP A 199 -4.43 9.78 19.50
C ASP A 199 -4.82 8.87 20.68
N ARG A 200 -6.00 8.23 20.60
CA ARG A 200 -6.56 7.28 21.59
C ARG A 200 -6.74 5.88 20.98
N ASP A 201 -6.03 5.58 19.89
CA ASP A 201 -6.10 4.26 19.26
C ASP A 201 -5.40 3.21 20.12
N SER A 202 -6.15 2.21 20.59
CA SER A 202 -5.61 1.12 21.40
C SER A 202 -4.82 0.08 20.60
N PHE A 203 -5.02 0.03 19.26
CA PHE A 203 -4.26 -0.86 18.37
C PHE A 203 -2.95 -0.25 17.89
N VAL A 204 -2.96 1.09 17.70
CA VAL A 204 -1.86 1.81 17.04
C VAL A 204 -1.48 3.04 17.85
N PRO A 205 -0.48 2.92 18.74
CA PRO A 205 0.13 4.06 19.39
C PRO A 205 0.65 5.09 18.37
N ILE A 206 0.62 6.37 18.73
CA ILE A 206 1.02 7.48 17.82
C ILE A 206 2.45 7.31 17.31
N ASP A 207 3.38 6.90 18.17
CA ASP A 207 4.78 6.66 17.81
C ASP A 207 4.94 5.56 16.76
N HIS A 208 4.07 4.54 16.76
CA HIS A 208 4.04 3.52 15.71
C HIS A 208 3.56 4.10 14.36
N ALA A 209 2.48 4.90 14.37
CA ALA A 209 1.99 5.55 13.15
C ALA A 209 3.01 6.57 12.61
N TRP A 210 3.64 7.34 13.50
CA TRP A 210 4.72 8.25 13.15
C TRP A 210 5.92 7.48 12.57
N GLY A 211 6.36 6.41 13.24
CA GLY A 211 7.44 5.55 12.76
C GLY A 211 7.17 4.95 11.38
N LEU A 212 5.93 4.50 11.11
CA LEU A 212 5.52 4.03 9.79
C LEU A 212 5.62 5.15 8.75
N SER A 213 5.06 6.33 9.03
CA SER A 213 5.08 7.46 8.08
C SER A 213 6.51 7.91 7.73
N ARG A 214 7.46 7.82 8.67
CA ARG A 214 8.87 8.19 8.47
C ARG A 214 9.69 7.14 7.69
N GLN A 215 9.21 5.91 7.61
CA GLN A 215 9.87 4.84 6.85
C GLN A 215 9.41 4.78 5.39
N LEU A 216 8.30 5.45 5.06
CA LEU A 216 7.80 5.56 3.69
C LEU A 216 8.54 6.69 2.95
N PRO A 217 8.93 6.53 1.67
CA PRO A 217 9.66 7.55 0.90
C PRO A 217 8.95 8.91 0.81
N ASP A 218 7.64 8.92 0.55
CA ASP A 218 6.78 10.13 0.59
C ASP A 218 5.62 9.88 1.58
N GLY A 219 5.99 9.67 2.86
CA GLY A 219 5.04 9.41 3.94
C GLY A 219 4.58 10.69 4.65
N ARG A 220 3.25 10.85 4.77
CA ARG A 220 2.58 11.93 5.49
C ARG A 220 1.79 11.36 6.66
N LEU A 221 1.58 12.16 7.71
CA LEU A 221 0.90 11.72 8.92
C LEU A 221 -0.29 12.62 9.24
N LEU A 222 -1.41 11.98 9.57
CA LEU A 222 -2.58 12.59 10.21
C LEU A 222 -2.80 11.95 11.57
N VAL A 223 -2.78 12.73 12.64
CA VAL A 223 -3.22 12.31 13.98
C VAL A 223 -4.51 13.01 14.33
N ALA A 224 -5.58 12.26 14.56
CA ALA A 224 -6.90 12.79 14.90
C ALA A 224 -7.05 12.92 16.42
N PRO A 225 -7.21 14.15 16.96
CA PRO A 225 -7.28 14.35 18.40
C PRO A 225 -8.60 13.85 19.00
N GLY A 226 -8.50 13.23 20.19
CA GLY A 226 -9.65 12.67 20.92
C GLY A 226 -10.35 11.55 20.13
N CYS A 227 -9.60 10.76 19.35
CA CYS A 227 -10.14 9.75 18.47
C CYS A 227 -9.46 8.39 18.70
N GLY A 228 -10.26 7.33 18.71
CA GLY A 228 -9.76 5.95 18.72
C GLY A 228 -9.44 5.42 17.32
N HIS A 229 -9.65 4.12 17.13
CA HIS A 229 -9.24 3.37 15.93
C HIS A 229 -9.93 3.83 14.63
N GLU A 230 -11.21 4.18 14.69
CA GLU A 230 -12.07 4.47 13.52
C GLU A 230 -12.06 5.96 13.14
N VAL A 231 -10.90 6.52 12.74
CA VAL A 231 -10.76 7.97 12.44
C VAL A 231 -11.75 8.45 11.39
N MET A 232 -11.91 7.68 10.29
CA MET A 232 -12.76 8.06 9.15
C MET A 232 -14.25 8.14 9.49
N SER A 233 -14.72 7.39 10.49
CA SER A 233 -16.12 7.44 10.95
C SER A 233 -16.34 8.32 12.17
N ARG A 234 -15.35 8.44 13.06
CA ARG A 234 -15.47 9.24 14.29
C ARG A 234 -15.12 10.72 14.11
N LYS A 235 -14.25 11.04 13.16
CA LYS A 235 -13.82 12.40 12.81
C LYS A 235 -13.90 12.63 11.30
N PRO A 236 -15.08 12.38 10.67
CA PRO A 236 -15.20 12.35 9.21
C PRO A 236 -14.80 13.67 8.54
N GLY A 237 -15.14 14.82 9.13
CA GLY A 237 -14.77 16.13 8.58
C GLY A 237 -13.25 16.30 8.47
N LEU A 238 -12.53 16.02 9.57
CA LEU A 238 -11.07 16.10 9.60
C LEU A 238 -10.43 15.12 8.61
N PHE A 239 -10.87 13.86 8.61
CA PHE A 239 -10.31 12.83 7.73
C PHE A 239 -10.58 13.15 6.26
N ASN A 240 -11.80 13.55 5.92
CA ASN A 240 -12.19 13.90 4.55
C ASN A 240 -11.39 15.09 4.00
N GLU A 241 -11.19 16.13 4.82
CA GLU A 241 -10.39 17.30 4.44
C GLU A 241 -8.93 16.91 4.19
N ALA A 242 -8.32 16.16 5.11
CA ALA A 242 -6.95 15.68 4.99
C ALA A 242 -6.76 14.78 3.75
N LEU A 243 -7.66 13.82 3.52
CA LEU A 243 -7.60 12.91 2.39
C LEU A 243 -7.81 13.65 1.05
N ALA A 244 -8.77 14.58 0.98
CA ALA A 244 -8.98 15.39 -0.21
C ALA A 244 -7.79 16.32 -0.50
N GLY A 245 -7.21 16.94 0.53
CA GLY A 245 -5.98 17.73 0.43
C GLY A 245 -4.80 16.90 -0.06
N PHE A 246 -4.67 15.68 0.45
CA PHE A 246 -3.66 14.72 0.02
C PHE A 246 -3.79 14.38 -1.47
N PHE A 247 -4.99 14.05 -1.96
CA PHE A 247 -5.21 13.76 -3.38
C PHE A 247 -4.92 14.97 -4.27
N ARG A 248 -5.33 16.17 -3.88
CA ARG A 248 -5.03 17.40 -4.65
C ARG A 248 -3.54 17.69 -4.74
N ALA A 249 -2.82 17.60 -3.63
CA ALA A 249 -1.38 17.85 -3.58
C ALA A 249 -0.59 16.85 -4.44
N THR A 250 -0.98 15.57 -4.42
CA THR A 250 -0.30 14.53 -5.22
C THR A 250 -0.61 14.64 -6.70
N ALA A 251 -1.83 15.02 -7.09
CA ALA A 251 -2.18 15.28 -8.47
C ALA A 251 -1.40 16.46 -9.05
N ALA A 252 -1.23 17.54 -8.28
CA ALA A 252 -0.45 18.71 -8.69
C ALA A 252 1.03 18.35 -8.93
N VAL A 253 1.64 17.54 -8.06
CA VAL A 253 3.03 17.07 -8.23
C VAL A 253 3.17 16.19 -9.47
N ALA A 254 2.23 15.28 -9.71
CA ALA A 254 2.24 14.41 -10.89
C ALA A 254 2.12 15.21 -12.20
N ALA A 255 1.23 16.21 -12.24
CA ALA A 255 1.09 17.11 -13.36
C ALA A 255 2.38 17.89 -13.65
N ALA A 256 2.99 18.48 -12.61
CA ALA A 256 4.26 19.22 -12.75
C ALA A 256 5.42 18.35 -13.26
N ARG A 257 5.50 17.08 -12.80
CA ARG A 257 6.51 16.11 -13.29
C ARG A 257 6.28 15.75 -14.77
N GLY A 258 5.03 15.54 -15.16
CA GLY A 258 4.66 15.28 -16.56
C GLY A 258 5.01 16.44 -17.51
N GLU A 259 4.75 17.68 -17.10
CA GLU A 259 5.13 18.88 -17.86
C GLU A 259 6.65 19.04 -17.96
N ALA A 260 7.41 18.80 -16.88
CA ALA A 260 8.87 18.86 -16.88
C ALA A 260 9.46 17.81 -17.83
N HIS A 261 8.96 16.57 -17.80
CA HIS A 261 9.40 15.49 -18.69
C HIS A 261 9.12 15.84 -20.17
N SER A 262 7.93 16.38 -20.46
CA SER A 262 7.56 16.80 -21.80
C SER A 262 8.43 17.94 -22.33
N ARG A 263 8.83 18.90 -21.48
CA ARG A 263 9.77 19.98 -21.83
C ARG A 263 11.16 19.45 -22.14
N MET A 264 11.67 18.52 -21.32
CA MET A 264 12.98 17.89 -21.53
C MET A 264 13.01 17.08 -22.83
N SER A 265 11.96 16.31 -23.10
CA SER A 265 11.84 15.53 -24.34
C SER A 265 11.80 16.40 -25.59
N ARG A 266 11.06 17.54 -25.56
CA ARG A 266 11.06 18.51 -26.67
C ARG A 266 12.42 19.20 -26.85
N ALA A 267 13.10 19.56 -25.77
CA ALA A 267 14.43 20.15 -25.85
C ALA A 267 15.46 19.18 -26.44
N ALA A 268 15.41 17.90 -26.07
CA ALA A 268 16.26 16.87 -26.65
C ALA A 268 15.99 16.65 -28.15
N SER A 269 14.71 16.67 -28.54
CA SER A 269 14.32 16.55 -29.98
C SER A 269 14.75 17.76 -30.81
N THR A 270 14.80 18.96 -30.23
CA THR A 270 15.27 20.18 -30.93
C THR A 270 16.81 20.19 -31.08
N GLN A 271 17.54 19.62 -30.11
CA GLN A 271 19.01 19.50 -30.22
C GLN A 271 19.43 18.48 -31.28
N THR A 272 18.70 17.38 -31.45
CA THR A 272 18.97 16.40 -32.51
C THR A 272 18.60 16.91 -33.91
N ALA A 273 17.68 17.85 -34.03
CA ALA A 273 17.31 18.46 -35.32
C ALA A 273 18.29 19.58 -35.77
N SER A 274 19.13 20.11 -34.87
CA SER A 274 20.10 21.17 -35.17
C SER A 274 21.49 20.65 -35.58
N SER A 275 21.74 19.35 -35.56
CA SER A 275 22.96 18.76 -36.10
C SER A 275 22.77 18.39 -37.57
N ALA A 276 22.74 19.40 -38.45
CA ALA A 276 22.94 19.19 -39.86
C ALA A 276 24.37 18.66 -40.09
N PRO A 277 24.59 17.71 -41.02
CA PRO A 277 25.93 17.20 -41.26
C PRO A 277 26.82 18.31 -41.84
N ILE A 278 27.93 18.57 -41.15
CA ILE A 278 29.00 19.42 -41.65
C ILE A 278 29.51 18.72 -42.91
N ALA A 279 29.38 19.38 -44.06
CA ALA A 279 29.94 18.91 -45.32
C ALA A 279 31.49 18.79 -45.18
N THR A 280 31.98 17.59 -45.36
CA THR A 280 33.41 17.27 -45.39
C THR A 280 34.00 17.87 -46.67
N PRO A 281 35.08 18.69 -46.62
CA PRO A 281 35.79 19.07 -47.84
C PRO A 281 36.49 17.89 -48.46
N ALA A 282 36.48 17.81 -49.79
CA ALA A 282 37.10 16.77 -50.60
C ALA A 282 38.57 16.63 -50.26
N ALA A 283 39.04 15.45 -49.94
CA ALA A 283 40.42 15.13 -49.74
C ALA A 283 41.11 15.04 -51.10
N GLU A 284 42.11 15.91 -51.30
CA GLU A 284 43.13 15.75 -52.32
C GLU A 284 43.98 14.50 -52.01
N ARG A 285 44.16 13.69 -53.06
CA ARG A 285 45.05 12.49 -53.06
C ARG A 285 46.50 12.94 -53.12
N ASN A 286 47.29 12.44 -52.21
CA ASN A 286 48.74 12.41 -52.42
C ASN A 286 49.23 10.95 -52.37
N PRO A 287 49.97 10.51 -53.39
CA PRO A 287 50.46 9.12 -53.45
C PRO A 287 51.87 9.05 -52.85
N LEU A 288 52.11 8.16 -52.00
CA LEU A 288 53.40 7.43 -51.87
C LEU A 288 53.30 6.33 -50.81
N ASP A 289 53.64 5.16 -51.30
CA ASP A 289 53.77 3.88 -50.67
C ASP A 289 54.65 3.81 -49.40
N GLY A 290 54.39 2.85 -48.58
CA GLY A 290 55.31 2.42 -47.53
C GLY A 290 54.76 1.31 -46.65
N ASP A 291 55.11 0.12 -47.02
CA ASP A 291 54.85 -1.14 -46.36
C ASP A 291 55.44 -1.30 -44.94
N THR A 292 54.78 -2.20 -44.20
CA THR A 292 55.31 -3.09 -43.12
C THR A 292 55.27 -2.61 -41.66
N PRO A 293 55.36 -3.54 -40.68
CA PRO A 293 54.27 -4.42 -40.20
C PRO A 293 54.03 -4.26 -38.68
N ALA A 294 53.05 -4.95 -38.20
CA ALA A 294 52.74 -5.05 -36.76
C ALA A 294 53.90 -5.67 -35.93
N PRO A 295 53.93 -5.41 -34.65
CA PRO A 295 54.10 -6.50 -33.73
C PRO A 295 52.99 -6.63 -32.68
N SER A 296 52.72 -7.90 -32.46
CA SER A 296 52.08 -8.56 -31.33
C SER A 296 52.72 -8.19 -29.99
N GLY A 297 51.91 -8.09 -28.94
CA GLY A 297 52.42 -8.02 -27.56
C GLY A 297 51.27 -8.09 -26.57
N THR A 298 51.04 -9.28 -26.12
CA THR A 298 50.41 -9.66 -24.86
C THR A 298 51.12 -9.04 -23.68
N ASP A 299 50.35 -8.73 -22.62
CA ASP A 299 50.61 -9.01 -21.19
C ASP A 299 49.72 -8.13 -20.36
N SER A 300 48.74 -8.68 -19.67
CA SER A 300 48.73 -9.32 -18.34
C SER A 300 49.31 -8.50 -17.21
N ASP A 301 48.55 -8.49 -16.17
CA ASP A 301 48.86 -8.23 -14.76
C ASP A 301 49.09 -6.82 -14.30
N TRP A 302 48.28 -6.44 -13.37
CA TRP A 302 48.69 -6.04 -12.02
C TRP A 302 47.52 -6.20 -11.04
N LEU A 303 47.60 -7.32 -10.36
CA LEU A 303 47.07 -7.56 -9.00
C LEU A 303 47.89 -6.73 -8.00
N ALA A 304 47.21 -6.47 -6.91
CA ALA A 304 47.70 -6.38 -5.52
C ALA A 304 47.31 -5.10 -4.76
N ASP A 305 46.38 -5.29 -3.90
CA ASP A 305 46.32 -4.95 -2.48
C ASP A 305 47.70 -4.69 -1.81
N PRO A 306 47.93 -4.01 -0.65
CA PRO A 306 47.15 -4.09 0.58
C PRO A 306 47.10 -2.82 1.45
N ASP A 307 46.26 -2.79 2.46
CA ASP A 307 46.52 -2.49 3.90
C ASP A 307 45.17 -2.24 4.59
N HIS A 308 44.68 -3.12 5.35
CA HIS A 308 44.97 -3.53 6.73
C HIS A 308 45.25 -2.39 7.70
N ALA A 309 44.25 -2.07 8.54
CA ALA A 309 44.49 -1.82 9.96
C ALA A 309 43.26 -2.05 10.80
N ALA A 310 43.43 -2.92 11.74
CA ALA A 310 42.52 -3.46 12.72
C ALA A 310 42.12 -2.43 13.79
N ALA A 311 41.03 -2.82 14.45
CA ALA A 311 40.42 -2.29 15.68
C ALA A 311 41.39 -1.90 16.81
N PRO A 312 40.85 -1.23 17.85
CA PRO A 312 40.63 -2.01 19.05
C PRO A 312 39.32 -1.73 19.76
N ASP A 313 38.82 -2.81 20.33
CA ASP A 313 37.84 -2.95 21.39
C ASP A 313 38.40 -2.29 22.70
N PRO A 314 37.56 -1.62 23.51
CA PRO A 314 37.75 -1.64 24.91
C PRO A 314 36.58 -2.23 25.65
N GLY A 315 36.81 -3.40 26.20
CA GLY A 315 35.98 -4.00 27.20
C GLY A 315 36.02 -3.31 28.57
N GLY A 316 34.95 -3.53 29.28
CA GLY A 316 34.95 -3.79 30.72
C GLY A 316 34.88 -2.63 31.68
N ALA A 317 33.79 -2.53 32.40
CA ALA A 317 33.74 -2.64 33.86
C ALA A 317 32.36 -2.22 34.43
N THR A 318 31.70 -3.16 35.00
CA THR A 318 31.05 -3.22 36.32
C THR A 318 30.73 -1.90 37.05
N ARG A 319 29.47 -1.61 37.26
CA ARG A 319 28.75 -1.64 38.55
C ARG A 319 27.25 -1.51 38.29
#